data_8ad02719da0d3a70c3406ab88b83c45f
#
_entry.id   8ad02719da0d3a70c3406ab88b83c45f
#
_cell.length_a   1.000
_cell.length_b   1.000
_cell.length_c   1.000
_cell.angle_alpha   90.00
_cell.angle_beta   90.00
_cell.angle_gamma   90.00
#
_symmetry.space_group_name_H-M   'P 1'
#
loop_
_entity.id
_entity.type
_entity.pdbx_description
1 polymer ?
#
loop_
_entity_poly.entity_id
_entity_poly.type
_entity_poly.pdbx_seq_one_letter_code
_entity_poly.pdbx_strand_id
1 'polypeptide(L)'
;EKFEKMKDNPYSFFRGSNHIFWSDFAGDWQINRFGGSAYSRTWIEGDSHVYNMGAYLNNAGHVAFGFDDYDDALVADYQYDIWRFCTSMVLDAWQNEKFSDQELTEAIHIFAKTYLKTITSFDRVDLFSASFNQHNTCKPLSKFLAKTSKKYSRERMLSKWTEVSDGNVRKFRVIEGKLSPADAETRKKIAQAFEGYLGTIPKEFSAVSELHNKILDVAERRGAGTG
;
A
#
# COMPACT_ATOMS: atom_id res chain seq x y z
N GLU A 1 -8.72 -17.36 12.01
CA GLU A 1 -7.38 -16.72 12.00
C GLU A 1 -7.50 -15.18 12.00
N LYS A 2 -8.29 -14.55 11.09
CA LYS A 2 -8.46 -13.08 11.03
C LYS A 2 -8.99 -12.52 12.35
N PHE A 3 -10.10 -13.06 12.86
CA PHE A 3 -10.70 -12.60 14.12
C PHE A 3 -9.78 -12.79 15.35
N GLU A 4 -8.92 -13.80 15.35
CA GLU A 4 -7.96 -13.98 16.42
C GLU A 4 -6.91 -12.84 16.42
N LYS A 5 -6.40 -12.46 15.25
CA LYS A 5 -5.49 -11.32 15.11
C LYS A 5 -6.14 -9.98 15.50
N MET A 6 -7.44 -9.81 15.21
CA MET A 6 -8.19 -8.59 15.55
C MET A 6 -8.38 -8.41 17.07
N LYS A 7 -8.30 -9.48 17.87
CA LYS A 7 -8.42 -9.40 19.34
C LYS A 7 -7.17 -8.88 20.03
N ASP A 8 -6.03 -8.89 19.34
CA ASP A 8 -4.73 -8.62 19.99
C ASP A 8 -4.65 -7.20 20.56
N ASN A 9 -5.18 -6.22 19.84
CA ASN A 9 -5.21 -4.82 20.26
C ASN A 9 -6.18 -3.98 19.42
N PRO A 10 -6.53 -2.76 19.88
CA PRO A 10 -7.44 -1.85 19.16
C PRO A 10 -6.98 -1.52 17.73
N TYR A 11 -5.68 -1.41 17.48
CA TYR A 11 -5.16 -1.14 16.15
C TYR A 11 -5.41 -2.31 15.19
N SER A 12 -5.18 -3.54 15.64
CA SER A 12 -5.47 -4.75 14.84
C SER A 12 -6.96 -4.89 14.53
N PHE A 13 -7.82 -4.54 15.49
CA PHE A 13 -9.27 -4.48 15.26
C PHE A 13 -9.62 -3.43 14.19
N PHE A 14 -9.11 -2.23 14.34
CA PHE A 14 -9.33 -1.12 13.40
C PHE A 14 -8.94 -1.50 11.96
N ARG A 15 -7.78 -2.10 11.76
CA ARG A 15 -7.36 -2.59 10.44
C ARG A 15 -8.28 -3.67 9.88
N GLY A 16 -8.63 -4.66 10.70
CA GLY A 16 -9.44 -5.79 10.27
C GLY A 16 -10.92 -5.47 10.03
N SER A 17 -11.40 -4.29 10.49
CA SER A 17 -12.79 -3.86 10.47
C SER A 17 -13.06 -2.64 9.58
N ASN A 18 -12.31 -2.47 8.50
CA ASN A 18 -12.46 -1.33 7.58
C ASN A 18 -13.91 -1.14 7.09
N HIS A 19 -14.61 -2.20 6.75
CA HIS A 19 -16.02 -2.17 6.35
C HIS A 19 -16.97 -1.62 7.42
N ILE A 20 -16.66 -1.82 8.71
CA ILE A 20 -17.45 -1.24 9.82
C ILE A 20 -17.19 0.26 9.90
N PHE A 21 -15.92 0.68 9.81
CA PHE A 21 -15.57 2.10 9.74
C PHE A 21 -16.33 2.82 8.62
N TRP A 22 -16.38 2.24 7.43
CA TRP A 22 -17.16 2.80 6.31
C TRP A 22 -18.64 2.91 6.62
N SER A 23 -19.23 1.88 7.22
CA SER A 23 -20.65 1.86 7.58
C SER A 23 -21.00 2.94 8.60
N ASP A 24 -20.20 3.03 9.67
CA ASP A 24 -20.42 4.00 10.74
C ASP A 24 -20.19 5.43 10.24
N PHE A 25 -19.13 5.64 9.47
CA PHE A 25 -18.74 6.96 9.00
C PHE A 25 -19.66 7.50 7.90
N ALA A 26 -20.21 6.65 7.03
CA ALA A 26 -21.17 7.05 6.00
C ALA A 26 -22.47 7.62 6.58
N GLY A 27 -22.84 7.22 7.81
CA GLY A 27 -23.98 7.74 8.55
C GLY A 27 -23.67 8.96 9.41
N ASP A 28 -22.41 9.38 9.51
CA ASP A 28 -22.01 10.50 10.38
C ASP A 28 -22.35 11.84 9.71
N TRP A 29 -23.25 12.60 10.37
CA TRP A 29 -23.63 13.94 9.94
C TRP A 29 -22.48 14.98 9.94
N GLN A 30 -21.42 14.72 10.72
CA GLN A 30 -20.28 15.63 10.83
C GLN A 30 -19.49 15.73 9.52
N ILE A 31 -19.46 14.68 8.70
CA ILE A 31 -18.84 14.72 7.36
C ILE A 31 -19.50 15.80 6.51
N ASN A 32 -20.82 15.85 6.50
CA ASN A 32 -21.58 16.84 5.76
C ASN A 32 -21.35 18.27 6.25
N ARG A 33 -20.94 18.44 7.49
CA ARG A 33 -20.63 19.73 8.10
C ARG A 33 -19.33 20.35 7.55
N PHE A 34 -18.36 19.52 7.18
CA PHE A 34 -17.03 19.94 6.75
C PHE A 34 -16.78 19.76 5.24
N GLY A 35 -17.79 19.44 4.47
CA GLY A 35 -17.69 19.18 3.04
C GLY A 35 -18.87 18.33 2.58
N GLY A 36 -18.60 17.18 1.97
CA GLY A 36 -19.64 16.25 1.55
C GLY A 36 -20.38 16.67 0.27
N SER A 37 -19.79 17.59 -0.50
CA SER A 37 -20.30 17.99 -1.81
C SER A 37 -19.76 17.09 -2.93
N ALA A 38 -20.36 17.18 -4.11
CA ALA A 38 -19.83 16.54 -5.31
C ALA A 38 -18.39 16.96 -5.64
N TYR A 39 -17.93 18.10 -5.13
CA TYR A 39 -16.58 18.63 -5.35
C TYR A 39 -15.52 18.04 -4.42
N SER A 40 -15.92 17.38 -3.32
CA SER A 40 -14.99 16.71 -2.39
C SER A 40 -14.70 15.25 -2.76
N ARG A 41 -15.38 14.70 -3.77
CA ARG A 41 -15.21 13.32 -4.22
C ARG A 41 -13.99 13.20 -5.14
N THR A 42 -13.12 12.29 -4.78
CA THR A 42 -11.91 11.97 -5.55
C THR A 42 -11.55 10.51 -5.37
N TRP A 43 -10.52 10.03 -6.06
CA TRP A 43 -9.91 8.76 -5.70
C TRP A 43 -9.29 8.87 -4.31
N ILE A 44 -9.65 7.95 -3.44
CA ILE A 44 -9.10 7.80 -2.10
C ILE A 44 -8.48 6.42 -1.95
N GLU A 45 -7.59 6.27 -0.97
CA GLU A 45 -6.92 5.02 -0.69
C GLU A 45 -7.85 3.98 -0.05
N GLY A 46 -8.81 4.42 0.79
CA GLY A 46 -9.89 3.61 1.32
C GLY A 46 -9.59 2.88 2.62
N ASP A 47 -8.36 2.48 2.88
CA ASP A 47 -7.84 1.94 4.15
C ASP A 47 -6.66 2.77 4.66
N SER A 48 -6.78 4.08 4.62
CA SER A 48 -5.72 5.03 4.96
C SER A 48 -5.30 4.91 6.43
N HIS A 49 -4.09 4.41 6.68
CA HIS A 49 -3.51 4.29 8.01
C HIS A 49 -1.98 4.32 7.99
N VAL A 50 -1.36 4.61 9.15
CA VAL A 50 0.10 4.84 9.25
C VAL A 50 0.96 3.67 8.77
N TYR A 51 0.48 2.43 8.84
CA TYR A 51 1.21 1.25 8.38
C TYR A 51 0.94 0.87 6.92
N ASN A 52 0.05 1.58 6.22
CA ASN A 52 -0.09 1.50 4.76
C ASN A 52 0.82 2.48 4.04
N MET A 53 1.65 3.21 4.79
CA MET A 53 2.68 4.06 4.21
C MET A 53 4.03 3.34 4.19
N GLY A 54 4.60 3.24 3.02
CA GLY A 54 5.84 2.50 2.80
C GLY A 54 6.77 3.12 1.79
N ALA A 55 7.85 2.41 1.50
CA ALA A 55 8.79 2.77 0.46
C ALA A 55 8.60 1.84 -0.75
N TYR A 56 8.33 2.42 -1.89
CA TYR A 56 8.12 1.70 -3.15
C TYR A 56 9.01 2.24 -4.27
N LEU A 57 9.11 1.50 -5.35
CA LEU A 57 9.82 1.93 -6.55
C LEU A 57 8.83 2.64 -7.47
N ASN A 58 9.05 3.92 -7.76
CA ASN A 58 8.21 4.67 -8.68
C ASN A 58 8.53 4.32 -10.16
N ASN A 59 7.73 4.83 -11.09
CA ASN A 59 7.89 4.56 -12.54
C ASN A 59 9.25 5.02 -13.10
N ALA A 60 9.92 5.98 -12.46
CA ALA A 60 11.27 6.43 -12.83
C ALA A 60 12.38 5.55 -12.23
N GLY A 61 12.05 4.49 -11.50
CA GLY A 61 13.03 3.61 -10.85
C GLY A 61 13.64 4.17 -9.56
N HIS A 62 13.07 5.22 -8.99
CA HIS A 62 13.52 5.81 -7.72
C HIS A 62 12.69 5.31 -6.55
N VAL A 63 13.35 5.14 -5.40
CA VAL A 63 12.65 4.81 -4.16
C VAL A 63 11.90 6.04 -3.65
N ALA A 64 10.59 5.92 -3.57
CA ALA A 64 9.65 6.93 -3.11
C ALA A 64 8.94 6.47 -1.83
N PHE A 65 8.32 7.42 -1.14
CA PHE A 65 7.48 7.18 0.04
C PHE A 65 6.04 7.57 -0.26
N GLY A 66 5.11 6.76 0.15
CA GLY A 66 3.66 6.99 0.02
C GLY A 66 2.87 5.77 0.45
N PHE A 67 1.61 5.76 0.15
CA PHE A 67 0.79 4.56 0.29
C PHE A 67 1.26 3.50 -0.71
N ASP A 68 1.23 2.23 -0.32
CA ASP A 68 1.68 1.10 -1.12
C ASP A 68 0.67 -0.06 -1.19
N ASP A 69 -0.53 0.13 -0.62
CA ASP A 69 -1.65 -0.82 -0.65
C ASP A 69 -2.93 -0.09 -1.06
N TYR A 70 -3.46 -0.39 -2.25
CA TYR A 70 -4.59 0.30 -2.87
C TYR A 70 -5.75 -0.63 -3.22
N ASP A 71 -5.83 -1.80 -2.58
CA ASP A 71 -6.87 -2.79 -2.88
C ASP A 71 -8.28 -2.34 -2.43
N ASP A 72 -8.37 -1.45 -1.44
CA ASP A 72 -9.60 -0.80 -0.98
C ASP A 72 -9.88 0.57 -1.66
N ALA A 73 -9.07 0.98 -2.65
CA ALA A 73 -9.19 2.28 -3.29
C ALA A 73 -10.52 2.46 -4.05
N LEU A 74 -11.16 3.60 -3.86
CA LEU A 74 -12.45 3.92 -4.47
C LEU A 74 -12.66 5.42 -4.66
N VAL A 75 -13.73 5.80 -5.37
CA VAL A 75 -14.13 7.21 -5.50
C VAL A 75 -15.12 7.58 -4.41
N ALA A 76 -14.66 8.34 -3.41
CA ALA A 76 -15.48 8.82 -2.29
C ALA A 76 -15.02 10.22 -1.84
N ASP A 77 -15.61 10.72 -0.75
CA ASP A 77 -15.17 11.97 -0.14
C ASP A 77 -13.77 11.81 0.46
N TYR A 78 -12.85 12.73 0.15
CA TYR A 78 -11.45 12.68 0.64
C TYR A 78 -11.35 12.66 2.18
N GLN A 79 -12.38 13.14 2.87
CA GLN A 79 -12.40 13.17 4.34
C GLN A 79 -12.31 11.76 4.95
N TYR A 80 -12.79 10.72 4.27
CA TYR A 80 -12.68 9.35 4.77
C TYR A 80 -11.23 8.98 5.05
N ASP A 81 -10.33 9.23 4.11
CA ASP A 81 -8.90 8.97 4.30
C ASP A 81 -8.32 9.81 5.44
N ILE A 82 -8.66 11.08 5.51
CA ILE A 82 -8.15 11.99 6.55
C ILE A 82 -8.55 11.50 7.96
N TRP A 83 -9.83 11.22 8.15
CA TRP A 83 -10.32 10.74 9.45
C TRP A 83 -9.75 9.39 9.81
N ARG A 84 -9.71 8.47 8.85
CA ARG A 84 -9.13 7.15 9.07
C ARG A 84 -7.65 7.23 9.41
N PHE A 85 -6.89 8.05 8.69
CA PHE A 85 -5.48 8.26 8.97
C PHE A 85 -5.26 8.86 10.38
N CYS A 86 -5.99 9.92 10.74
CA CYS A 86 -5.90 10.50 12.07
C CYS A 86 -6.28 9.51 13.18
N THR A 87 -7.33 8.72 12.98
CA THR A 87 -7.69 7.65 13.92
C THR A 87 -6.55 6.65 14.09
N SER A 88 -5.91 6.26 13.01
CA SER A 88 -4.75 5.35 13.06
C SER A 88 -3.56 5.94 13.82
N MET A 89 -3.33 7.25 13.73
CA MET A 89 -2.29 7.94 14.52
C MET A 89 -2.59 7.84 16.03
N VAL A 90 -3.85 8.05 16.43
CA VAL A 90 -4.27 7.94 17.84
C VAL A 90 -4.06 6.52 18.35
N LEU A 91 -4.54 5.53 17.60
CA LEU A 91 -4.46 4.13 18.01
C LEU A 91 -3.01 3.64 18.08
N ASP A 92 -2.16 4.05 17.14
CA ASP A 92 -0.73 3.74 17.16
C ASP A 92 -0.02 4.37 18.35
N ALA A 93 -0.32 5.64 18.64
CA ALA A 93 0.23 6.35 19.78
C ALA A 93 -0.15 5.67 21.12
N TRP A 94 -1.39 5.29 21.30
CA TRP A 94 -1.86 4.56 22.48
C TRP A 94 -1.21 3.18 22.62
N GLN A 95 -1.08 2.45 21.53
CA GLN A 95 -0.46 1.13 21.55
C GLN A 95 1.02 1.19 21.92
N ASN A 96 1.71 2.25 21.48
CA ASN A 96 3.15 2.40 21.71
C ASN A 96 3.48 3.17 22.98
N GLU A 97 2.49 3.74 23.68
CA GLU A 97 2.63 4.49 24.95
C GLU A 97 3.71 5.58 24.91
N LYS A 98 3.94 6.18 23.73
CA LYS A 98 5.07 7.09 23.49
C LYS A 98 4.70 8.57 23.48
N PHE A 99 3.39 8.88 23.48
CA PHE A 99 2.91 10.24 23.32
C PHE A 99 1.87 10.58 24.39
N SER A 100 1.96 11.77 24.96
CA SER A 100 0.88 12.36 25.74
C SER A 100 -0.26 12.80 24.82
N ASP A 101 -1.46 12.96 25.37
CA ASP A 101 -2.63 13.47 24.62
C ASP A 101 -2.37 14.84 23.97
N GLN A 102 -1.57 15.68 24.64
CA GLN A 102 -1.18 16.99 24.13
C GLN A 102 -0.28 16.86 22.90
N GLU A 103 0.76 16.01 22.95
CA GLU A 103 1.66 15.76 21.83
C GLU A 103 0.93 15.14 20.64
N LEU A 104 -0.02 14.25 20.91
CA LEU A 104 -0.87 13.63 19.90
C LEU A 104 -1.79 14.64 19.22
N THR A 105 -2.42 15.52 20.01
CA THR A 105 -3.25 16.62 19.49
C THR A 105 -2.42 17.56 18.60
N GLU A 106 -1.22 17.90 19.04
CA GLU A 106 -0.29 18.71 18.25
C GLU A 106 0.13 18.02 16.94
N ALA A 107 0.43 16.73 16.99
CA ALA A 107 0.78 15.94 15.80
C ALA A 107 -0.36 15.94 14.76
N ILE A 108 -1.62 15.76 15.20
CA ILE A 108 -2.80 15.83 14.33
C ILE A 108 -2.96 17.24 13.73
N HIS A 109 -2.77 18.29 14.52
CA HIS A 109 -2.81 19.68 14.02
C HIS A 109 -1.72 19.93 12.98
N ILE A 110 -0.50 19.46 13.23
CA ILE A 110 0.62 19.57 12.27
C ILE A 110 0.30 18.81 10.98
N PHE A 111 -0.24 17.61 11.09
CA PHE A 111 -0.69 16.82 9.94
C PHE A 111 -1.73 17.59 9.12
N ALA A 112 -2.82 18.02 9.73
CA ALA A 112 -3.91 18.73 9.04
C ALA A 112 -3.40 20.03 8.36
N LYS A 113 -2.60 20.81 9.04
CA LYS A 113 -1.98 22.05 8.50
C LYS A 113 -1.05 21.74 7.32
N THR A 114 -0.24 20.70 7.45
CA THR A 114 0.71 20.30 6.41
C THR A 114 -0.03 19.73 5.20
N TYR A 115 -1.04 18.90 5.41
CA TYR A 115 -1.90 18.38 4.36
C TYR A 115 -2.53 19.52 3.55
N LEU A 116 -3.18 20.48 4.21
CA LEU A 116 -3.79 21.64 3.55
C LEU A 116 -2.76 22.46 2.76
N LYS A 117 -1.61 22.76 3.37
CA LYS A 117 -0.51 23.49 2.71
C LYS A 117 -0.01 22.73 1.48
N THR A 118 0.14 21.44 1.57
CA THR A 118 0.65 20.61 0.48
C THR A 118 -0.35 20.55 -0.67
N ILE A 119 -1.61 20.26 -0.39
CA ILE A 119 -2.66 20.19 -1.42
C ILE A 119 -2.82 21.51 -2.18
N THR A 120 -2.79 22.62 -1.46
CA THR A 120 -2.87 23.97 -2.07
C THR A 120 -1.63 24.34 -2.88
N SER A 121 -0.47 23.73 -2.61
CA SER A 121 0.75 23.97 -3.38
C SER A 121 0.78 23.27 -4.74
N PHE A 122 -0.08 22.29 -4.95
CA PHE A 122 -0.17 21.53 -6.20
C PHE A 122 -1.08 22.15 -7.28
N ASP A 123 -1.55 23.35 -7.08
CA ASP A 123 -2.52 24.03 -7.98
C ASP A 123 -2.06 24.15 -9.45
N ARG A 124 -0.80 23.92 -9.76
CA ARG A 124 -0.24 24.06 -11.12
C ARG A 124 0.91 23.11 -11.44
N VAL A 125 1.13 22.11 -10.64
CA VAL A 125 2.21 21.13 -10.86
C VAL A 125 1.62 19.88 -11.51
N ASP A 126 2.39 19.25 -12.38
CA ASP A 126 2.06 17.91 -12.87
C ASP A 126 2.07 16.93 -11.69
N LEU A 127 0.86 16.64 -11.19
CA LEU A 127 0.64 15.75 -10.04
C LEU A 127 1.20 14.35 -10.28
N PHE A 128 1.25 13.90 -11.54
CA PHE A 128 1.80 12.60 -11.91
C PHE A 128 3.32 12.50 -11.70
N SER A 129 4.00 13.63 -11.62
CA SER A 129 5.44 13.70 -11.33
C SER A 129 5.76 13.89 -9.84
N ALA A 130 4.76 14.19 -9.01
CA ALA A 130 4.95 14.40 -7.57
C ALA A 130 5.39 13.10 -6.91
N SER A 131 6.57 13.09 -6.32
CA SER A 131 7.16 11.93 -5.67
C SER A 131 8.00 12.36 -4.47
N PHE A 132 7.70 11.80 -3.30
CA PHE A 132 8.47 12.02 -2.08
C PHE A 132 9.63 11.05 -2.01
N ASN A 133 10.84 11.55 -2.17
CA ASN A 133 12.05 10.74 -2.18
C ASN A 133 13.07 11.23 -1.13
N GLN A 134 14.24 10.62 -1.05
CA GLN A 134 15.26 10.94 -0.04
C GLN A 134 15.77 12.39 -0.08
N HIS A 135 15.53 13.14 -1.18
CA HIS A 135 16.06 14.50 -1.36
C HIS A 135 15.04 15.59 -1.02
N ASN A 136 13.75 15.26 -0.98
CA ASN A 136 12.67 16.24 -0.78
C ASN A 136 11.76 15.92 0.41
N THR A 137 12.22 15.07 1.34
CA THR A 137 11.50 14.68 2.54
C THR A 137 12.22 15.11 3.82
N CYS A 138 11.57 15.02 4.98
CA CYS A 138 12.18 15.31 6.27
C CYS A 138 13.34 14.33 6.59
N LYS A 139 14.27 14.77 7.44
CA LYS A 139 15.49 14.03 7.75
C LYS A 139 15.28 12.57 8.21
N PRO A 140 14.32 12.21 9.08
CA PRO A 140 14.07 10.82 9.43
C PRO A 140 13.67 9.98 8.23
N LEU A 141 12.75 10.48 7.41
CA LEU A 141 12.24 9.79 6.23
C LEU A 141 13.30 9.66 5.12
N SER A 142 14.07 10.72 4.89
CA SER A 142 15.22 10.70 3.98
C SER A 142 16.23 9.59 4.33
N LYS A 143 16.56 9.45 5.63
CA LYS A 143 17.44 8.37 6.11
C LYS A 143 16.83 6.99 5.90
N PHE A 144 15.54 6.84 6.17
CA PHE A 144 14.80 5.60 5.93
C PHE A 144 14.85 5.19 4.45
N LEU A 145 14.51 6.10 3.54
CA LEU A 145 14.51 5.86 2.09
C LEU A 145 15.91 5.53 1.56
N ALA A 146 16.95 6.25 2.00
CA ALA A 146 18.33 5.96 1.63
C ALA A 146 18.79 4.56 2.12
N LYS A 147 18.40 4.16 3.33
CA LYS A 147 18.68 2.81 3.85
C LYS A 147 17.92 1.74 3.06
N THR A 148 16.65 2.00 2.75
CA THR A 148 15.79 1.08 1.98
C THR A 148 16.34 0.87 0.58
N SER A 149 16.70 1.92 -0.13
CA SER A 149 17.33 1.84 -1.46
C SER A 149 18.57 0.94 -1.50
N LYS A 150 19.41 1.02 -0.46
CA LYS A 150 20.60 0.17 -0.36
C LYS A 150 20.31 -1.28 0.03
N LYS A 151 19.28 -1.50 0.86
CA LYS A 151 18.99 -2.82 1.46
C LYS A 151 18.10 -3.69 0.59
N TYR A 152 17.13 -3.11 -0.12
CA TYR A 152 16.05 -3.81 -0.81
C TYR A 152 16.14 -3.65 -2.33
N SER A 153 17.29 -4.00 -2.91
CA SER A 153 17.41 -4.07 -4.36
C SER A 153 16.57 -5.24 -4.93
N ARG A 154 16.16 -5.12 -6.19
CA ARG A 154 15.50 -6.19 -6.95
C ARG A 154 16.31 -7.50 -6.92
N GLU A 155 17.62 -7.40 -7.03
CA GLU A 155 18.52 -8.57 -6.98
C GLU A 155 18.47 -9.29 -5.63
N ARG A 156 18.45 -8.53 -4.52
CA ARG A 156 18.30 -9.11 -3.18
C ARG A 156 16.94 -9.74 -2.99
N MET A 157 15.88 -9.11 -3.50
CA MET A 157 14.54 -9.70 -3.46
C MET A 157 14.52 -11.02 -4.23
N LEU A 158 15.03 -11.02 -5.46
CA LEU A 158 15.12 -12.24 -6.27
C LEU A 158 15.95 -13.32 -5.60
N SER A 159 17.12 -13.00 -5.04
CA SER A 159 17.96 -13.97 -4.34
C SER A 159 17.33 -14.52 -3.07
N LYS A 160 16.46 -13.74 -2.39
CA LYS A 160 15.75 -14.20 -1.21
C LYS A 160 14.62 -15.18 -1.53
N TRP A 161 13.86 -14.91 -2.58
CA TRP A 161 12.61 -15.63 -2.88
C TRP A 161 12.73 -16.65 -4.01
N THR A 162 13.82 -16.58 -4.78
CA THR A 162 13.99 -17.42 -5.96
C THR A 162 15.39 -18.05 -6.00
N GLU A 163 15.52 -19.11 -6.76
CA GLU A 163 16.78 -19.76 -7.12
C GLU A 163 16.83 -20.05 -8.61
N VAL A 164 18.02 -20.21 -9.16
CA VAL A 164 18.21 -20.61 -10.55
C VAL A 164 18.48 -22.11 -10.55
N SER A 165 17.60 -22.86 -11.21
CA SER A 165 17.74 -24.31 -11.38
C SER A 165 18.63 -24.65 -12.57
N ASP A 166 18.96 -25.93 -12.71
CA ASP A 166 19.63 -26.48 -13.88
C ASP A 166 18.91 -26.05 -15.16
N GLY A 167 19.65 -25.56 -16.16
CA GLY A 167 19.09 -24.98 -17.36
C GLY A 167 18.80 -23.46 -17.31
N ASN A 168 19.31 -22.77 -16.29
CA ASN A 168 19.21 -21.30 -16.11
C ASN A 168 17.77 -20.77 -15.99
N VAL A 169 16.84 -21.61 -15.51
CA VAL A 169 15.45 -21.23 -15.26
C VAL A 169 15.28 -20.79 -13.82
N ARG A 170 14.74 -19.61 -13.61
CA ARG A 170 14.46 -19.07 -12.27
C ARG A 170 13.17 -19.65 -11.73
N LYS A 171 13.21 -20.18 -10.50
CA LYS A 171 12.04 -20.73 -9.78
C LYS A 171 11.93 -20.13 -8.38
N PHE A 172 10.76 -20.17 -7.80
CA PHE A 172 10.56 -19.83 -6.41
C PHE A 172 11.23 -20.86 -5.48
N ARG A 173 11.84 -20.38 -4.40
CA ARG A 173 12.34 -21.25 -3.32
C ARG A 173 11.18 -21.85 -2.56
N VAL A 174 11.35 -23.05 -2.04
CA VAL A 174 10.46 -23.58 -1.00
C VAL A 174 10.93 -23.02 0.34
N ILE A 175 10.05 -22.31 1.03
CA ILE A 175 10.33 -21.72 2.36
C ILE A 175 9.22 -22.20 3.30
N GLU A 176 9.61 -23.04 4.26
CA GLU A 176 8.67 -23.63 5.21
C GLU A 176 7.80 -22.56 5.89
N GLY A 177 6.49 -22.78 5.92
CA GLY A 177 5.50 -21.86 6.48
C GLY A 177 5.27 -20.55 5.73
N LYS A 178 6.02 -20.28 4.63
CA LYS A 178 5.93 -19.00 3.90
C LYS A 178 5.69 -19.14 2.41
N LEU A 179 6.33 -20.08 1.75
CA LEU A 179 6.28 -20.22 0.31
C LEU A 179 6.34 -21.69 -0.09
N SER A 180 5.33 -22.16 -0.80
CA SER A 180 5.23 -23.52 -1.29
C SER A 180 4.93 -23.56 -2.78
N PRO A 181 5.34 -24.59 -3.52
CA PRO A 181 4.95 -24.76 -4.91
C PRO A 181 3.43 -24.84 -5.03
N ALA A 182 2.85 -24.17 -6.01
CA ALA A 182 1.43 -24.33 -6.34
C ALA A 182 1.18 -25.74 -6.91
N ASP A 183 0.02 -26.29 -6.63
CA ASP A 183 -0.41 -27.56 -7.22
C ASP A 183 -0.67 -27.45 -8.73
N ALA A 184 -0.85 -28.59 -9.40
CA ALA A 184 -1.03 -28.64 -10.85
C ALA A 184 -2.33 -27.95 -11.32
N GLU A 185 -3.40 -28.03 -10.52
CA GLU A 185 -4.69 -27.42 -10.84
C GLU A 185 -4.60 -25.90 -10.74
N THR A 186 -4.00 -25.38 -9.67
CA THR A 186 -3.74 -23.94 -9.45
C THR A 186 -2.85 -23.39 -10.56
N ARG A 187 -1.76 -24.08 -10.93
CA ARG A 187 -0.91 -23.67 -12.06
C ARG A 187 -1.68 -23.57 -13.37
N LYS A 188 -2.56 -24.54 -13.65
CA LYS A 188 -3.40 -24.53 -14.86
C LYS A 188 -4.38 -23.35 -14.86
N LYS A 189 -5.06 -23.08 -13.73
CA LYS A 189 -5.98 -21.95 -13.59
C LYS A 189 -5.26 -20.61 -13.80
N ILE A 190 -4.09 -20.45 -13.22
CA ILE A 190 -3.28 -19.23 -13.37
C ILE A 190 -2.81 -19.07 -14.82
N ALA A 191 -2.37 -20.15 -15.49
CA ALA A 191 -1.97 -20.06 -16.89
C ALA A 191 -3.14 -19.62 -17.80
N GLN A 192 -4.33 -20.17 -17.59
CA GLN A 192 -5.53 -19.78 -18.35
C GLN A 192 -5.93 -18.32 -18.08
N ALA A 193 -5.93 -17.89 -16.80
CA ALA A 193 -6.22 -16.51 -16.44
C ALA A 193 -5.19 -15.53 -17.02
N PHE A 194 -3.92 -15.93 -17.07
CA PHE A 194 -2.85 -15.12 -17.62
C PHE A 194 -2.99 -14.92 -19.13
N GLU A 195 -3.39 -15.94 -19.89
CA GLU A 195 -3.71 -15.82 -21.33
C GLU A 195 -4.87 -14.81 -21.54
N GLY A 196 -5.91 -14.90 -20.71
CA GLY A 196 -7.00 -13.93 -20.74
C GLY A 196 -6.52 -12.50 -20.46
N TYR A 197 -5.66 -12.33 -19.45
CA TYR A 197 -5.03 -11.04 -19.13
C TYR A 197 -4.20 -10.49 -20.28
N LEU A 198 -3.39 -11.31 -20.96
CA LEU A 198 -2.60 -10.87 -22.11
C LEU A 198 -3.49 -10.28 -23.21
N GLY A 199 -4.69 -10.83 -23.40
CA GLY A 199 -5.68 -10.30 -24.34
C GLY A 199 -6.25 -8.92 -23.98
N THR A 200 -6.09 -8.47 -22.74
CA THR A 200 -6.53 -7.12 -22.28
C THR A 200 -5.46 -6.05 -22.46
N ILE A 201 -4.20 -6.44 -22.72
CA ILE A 201 -3.10 -5.49 -22.89
C ILE A 201 -3.26 -4.75 -24.21
N PRO A 202 -3.26 -3.40 -24.21
CA PRO A 202 -3.32 -2.63 -25.45
C PRO A 202 -2.20 -3.00 -26.42
N LYS A 203 -2.50 -3.05 -27.72
CA LYS A 203 -1.56 -3.48 -28.76
C LYS A 203 -0.25 -2.69 -28.79
N GLU A 204 -0.28 -1.44 -28.40
CA GLU A 204 0.91 -0.57 -28.30
C GLU A 204 1.94 -1.08 -27.28
N PHE A 205 1.51 -1.85 -26.27
CA PHE A 205 2.38 -2.47 -25.27
C PHE A 205 2.68 -3.94 -25.57
N SER A 206 2.04 -4.55 -26.57
CA SER A 206 2.16 -5.99 -26.86
C SER A 206 3.54 -6.37 -27.37
N ALA A 207 4.24 -5.49 -28.11
CA ALA A 207 5.58 -5.76 -28.64
C ALA A 207 6.66 -5.92 -27.55
N VAL A 208 6.48 -5.23 -26.39
CA VAL A 208 7.33 -5.43 -25.20
C VAL A 208 6.93 -6.71 -24.47
N SER A 209 5.71 -7.17 -24.68
CA SER A 209 5.09 -8.28 -23.96
C SER A 209 5.58 -9.66 -24.43
N GLU A 210 5.85 -9.88 -25.70
CA GLU A 210 6.18 -11.20 -26.22
C GLU A 210 7.47 -11.80 -25.62
N LEU A 211 8.44 -10.96 -25.26
CA LEU A 211 9.69 -11.38 -24.62
C LEU A 211 9.57 -11.55 -23.08
N HIS A 212 8.60 -10.88 -22.46
CA HIS A 212 8.52 -10.76 -20.98
C HIS A 212 7.28 -11.43 -20.37
N ASN A 213 6.29 -11.80 -21.18
CA ASN A 213 5.01 -12.36 -20.71
C ASN A 213 5.00 -13.88 -20.73
N LYS A 214 5.95 -14.48 -20.03
CA LYS A 214 5.99 -15.91 -19.82
C LYS A 214 5.98 -16.22 -18.33
N ILE A 215 5.02 -17.05 -17.90
CA ILE A 215 5.05 -17.61 -16.54
C ILE A 215 6.21 -18.57 -16.44
N LEU A 216 7.20 -18.26 -15.60
CA LEU A 216 8.35 -19.12 -15.34
C LEU A 216 8.07 -20.11 -14.24
N ASP A 217 7.34 -19.69 -13.20
CA ASP A 217 6.98 -20.53 -12.06
C ASP A 217 5.79 -19.91 -11.31
N VAL A 218 5.10 -20.74 -10.51
CA VAL A 218 3.95 -20.37 -9.67
C VAL A 218 4.14 -20.96 -8.29
N ALA A 219 3.99 -20.14 -7.27
CA ALA A 219 4.07 -20.54 -5.87
C ALA A 219 2.96 -19.90 -5.04
N GLU A 220 2.56 -20.58 -3.98
CA GLU A 220 1.64 -20.08 -2.97
C GLU A 220 2.39 -19.38 -1.86
N ARG A 221 1.99 -18.17 -1.52
CA ARG A 221 2.53 -17.42 -0.39
C ARG A 221 1.56 -17.49 0.79
N ARG A 222 2.06 -17.93 1.94
CA ARG A 222 1.29 -18.01 3.19
C ARG A 222 1.68 -16.88 4.14
N GLY A 223 0.71 -16.42 4.95
CA GLY A 223 0.96 -15.45 6.02
C GLY A 223 1.20 -14.02 5.55
N ALA A 224 0.77 -13.67 4.34
CA ALA A 224 0.80 -12.31 3.86
C ALA A 224 -0.56 -11.64 4.12
N GLY A 225 -0.59 -10.75 5.12
CA GLY A 225 -1.76 -9.94 5.41
C GLY A 225 -2.77 -10.55 6.40
N THR A 226 -3.81 -9.80 6.67
CA THR A 226 -4.99 -10.14 7.48
C THR A 226 -6.16 -10.61 6.63
N GLY A 227 -6.00 -10.57 5.32
CA GLY A 227 -6.99 -11.02 4.35
C GLY A 227 -7.03 -12.52 4.16
#